data_ea333ce44b2ac9bac9c1e657853ad779
#
_entry.id   ea333ce44b2ac9bac9c1e657853ad779
#
_cell.length_a   1.000
_cell.length_b   1.000
_cell.length_c   1.000
_cell.angle_alpha   90.00
_cell.angle_beta   90.00
_cell.angle_gamma   90.00
#
_symmetry.space_group_name_H-M   'P 1'
#
loop_
_entity.id
_entity.type
_entity.pdbx_description
1 polymer ?
#
loop_
_entity_poly.entity_id
_entity_poly.type
_entity_poly.pdbx_seq_one_letter_code
_entity_poly.pdbx_strand_id
1 'polypeptide(L)'
;MFIFVDLMGKILLKNIRIYAYHGCMIEEEKIGSDYIVNLTVNADLALSSETDKLEDTVDYVSLLAIVKKQMSIRSKLLENVVDRIINQVFNDLPKVSQVTVSVSKRLSLIHI
;
A
#
# COMPACT_ATOMS: atom_id res chain seq x y z
N MET A 1 -0.64 10.19 -6.84
CA MET A 1 -1.18 8.82 -6.72
C MET A 1 -2.15 8.56 -7.86
N PHE A 2 -2.18 7.35 -8.35
CA PHE A 2 -3.04 6.93 -9.45
C PHE A 2 -3.91 5.77 -8.96
N ILE A 3 -5.23 5.82 -9.24
CA ILE A 3 -6.19 4.78 -8.86
C ILE A 3 -6.79 4.18 -10.12
N PHE A 4 -6.76 2.86 -10.21
CA PHE A 4 -7.32 2.11 -11.32
C PHE A 4 -8.20 0.98 -10.78
N VAL A 5 -9.38 0.82 -11.37
CA VAL A 5 -10.31 -0.28 -11.04
C VAL A 5 -10.84 -0.85 -12.33
N ASP A 6 -10.89 -2.18 -12.46
CA ASP A 6 -11.52 -2.85 -13.58
C ASP A 6 -12.58 -3.85 -13.13
N LEU A 7 -13.40 -4.31 -14.06
CA LEU A 7 -14.48 -5.28 -13.77
C LEU A 7 -13.98 -6.71 -13.57
N MET A 8 -12.69 -6.96 -13.81
CA MET A 8 -12.07 -8.25 -13.50
C MET A 8 -11.74 -8.38 -12.02
N GLY A 9 -12.03 -7.34 -11.24
CA GLY A 9 -11.82 -7.34 -9.80
C GLY A 9 -10.48 -6.79 -9.34
N LYS A 10 -9.77 -6.09 -10.22
CA LYS A 10 -8.47 -5.50 -9.88
C LYS A 10 -8.64 -4.06 -9.41
N ILE A 11 -8.04 -3.75 -8.27
CA ILE A 11 -7.91 -2.37 -7.77
C ILE A 11 -6.42 -2.09 -7.62
N LEU A 12 -5.95 -1.05 -8.30
CA LEU A 12 -4.54 -0.66 -8.30
C LEU A 12 -4.41 0.75 -7.73
N LEU A 13 -3.61 0.87 -6.67
CA LEU A 13 -3.15 2.16 -6.14
C LEU A 13 -1.67 2.30 -6.49
N LYS A 14 -1.35 3.25 -7.36
CA LYS A 14 0.00 3.41 -7.88
C LYS A 14 0.58 4.77 -7.50
N ASN A 15 1.89 4.79 -7.25
CA ASN A 15 2.63 6.00 -6.91
C ASN A 15 2.13 6.66 -5.62
N ILE A 16 1.91 5.86 -4.58
CA ILE A 16 1.64 6.40 -3.25
C ILE A 16 2.96 6.89 -2.69
N ARG A 17 3.11 8.21 -2.56
CA ARG A 17 4.34 8.81 -2.03
C ARG A 17 4.20 9.03 -0.53
N ILE A 18 5.14 8.45 0.23
CA ILE A 18 5.13 8.54 1.69
C ILE A 18 6.55 8.80 2.16
N TYR A 19 6.72 9.78 3.05
CA TYR A 19 7.97 9.99 3.75
C TYR A 19 8.02 9.07 4.97
N ALA A 20 9.09 8.29 5.10
CA ALA A 20 9.20 7.30 6.15
C ALA A 20 10.67 7.09 6.56
N TYR A 21 10.90 6.25 7.57
CA TYR A 21 12.18 6.16 8.27
C TYR A 21 12.71 4.72 8.32
N HIS A 22 12.42 3.93 7.31
CA HIS A 22 12.86 2.53 7.26
C HIS A 22 14.34 2.41 6.92
N GLY A 23 14.94 1.34 7.39
CA GLY A 23 16.32 1.00 7.11
C GLY A 23 17.09 0.58 8.35
N CYS A 24 18.26 -0.03 8.12
CA CYS A 24 19.12 -0.54 9.20
C CYS A 24 20.02 0.54 9.79
N MET A 25 20.29 1.60 9.06
CA MET A 25 21.24 2.63 9.46
C MET A 25 20.59 3.66 10.38
N ILE A 26 21.39 4.18 11.34
CA ILE A 26 20.90 5.22 12.26
C ILE A 26 20.49 6.47 11.50
N GLU A 27 21.21 6.83 10.45
CA GLU A 27 20.92 8.00 9.63
C GLU A 27 19.54 7.88 8.98
N GLU A 28 19.18 6.69 8.52
CA GLU A 28 17.86 6.41 7.92
C GLU A 28 16.74 6.60 8.93
N GLU A 29 16.96 6.20 10.18
CA GLU A 29 15.99 6.37 11.26
C GLU A 29 15.76 7.84 11.60
N LYS A 30 16.80 8.67 11.53
CA LYS A 30 16.75 10.08 11.94
C LYS A 30 16.29 11.01 10.82
N ILE A 31 16.75 10.76 9.61
CA ILE A 31 16.53 11.67 8.47
C ILE A 31 15.32 11.27 7.64
N GLY A 32 15.11 9.98 7.46
CA GLY A 32 14.04 9.47 6.63
C GLY A 32 14.33 9.60 5.14
N SER A 33 13.37 9.19 4.34
CA SER A 33 13.44 9.22 2.88
C SER A 33 12.05 9.23 2.27
N ASP A 34 11.99 9.61 1.00
CA ASP A 34 10.80 9.42 0.19
C ASP A 34 10.67 7.97 -0.25
N TYR A 35 9.50 7.42 -0.09
CA TYR A 35 9.16 6.07 -0.56
C TYR A 35 8.00 6.14 -1.53
N ILE A 36 7.96 5.19 -2.44
CA ILE A 36 6.82 4.98 -3.35
C ILE A 36 6.27 3.59 -3.09
N VAL A 37 4.97 3.53 -2.81
CA VAL A 37 4.26 2.28 -2.60
C VAL A 37 3.27 2.07 -3.74
N ASN A 38 3.27 0.85 -4.29
CA ASN A 38 2.26 0.42 -5.25
C ASN A 38 1.54 -0.79 -4.67
N LEU A 39 0.22 -0.77 -4.77
CA LEU A 39 -0.63 -1.81 -4.20
C LEU A 39 -1.65 -2.25 -5.25
N THR A 40 -1.69 -3.56 -5.51
CA THR A 40 -2.71 -4.17 -6.35
C THR A 40 -3.45 -5.20 -5.54
N VAL A 41 -4.77 -5.13 -5.51
CA VAL A 41 -5.61 -6.16 -4.91
C VAL A 41 -6.59 -6.71 -5.92
N ASN A 42 -6.95 -7.98 -5.76
CA ASN A 42 -8.02 -8.62 -6.51
C ASN A 42 -9.15 -8.98 -5.56
N ALA A 43 -10.38 -8.65 -5.96
CA ALA A 43 -11.58 -8.94 -5.20
C ALA A 43 -12.76 -9.10 -6.15
N ASP A 44 -13.84 -9.71 -5.68
CA ASP A 44 -15.08 -9.77 -6.46
C ASP A 44 -15.80 -8.43 -6.32
N LEU A 45 -15.89 -7.69 -7.42
CA LEU A 45 -16.53 -6.37 -7.45
C LEU A 45 -17.89 -6.40 -8.15
N ALA A 46 -18.42 -7.58 -8.50
CA ALA A 46 -19.67 -7.69 -9.24
C ALA A 46 -20.84 -7.06 -8.47
N LEU A 47 -20.94 -7.34 -7.16
CA LEU A 47 -22.03 -6.81 -6.35
C LEU A 47 -21.97 -5.28 -6.25
N SER A 48 -20.80 -4.71 -5.96
CA SER A 48 -20.65 -3.26 -5.85
C SER A 48 -20.90 -2.55 -7.18
N SER A 49 -20.58 -3.17 -8.31
CA SER A 49 -20.87 -2.61 -9.63
C SER A 49 -22.36 -2.49 -9.91
N GLU A 50 -23.18 -3.33 -9.29
CA GLU A 50 -24.64 -3.31 -9.42
C GLU A 50 -25.32 -2.40 -8.41
N THR A 51 -24.86 -2.44 -7.15
CA THR A 51 -25.52 -1.74 -6.04
C THR A 51 -25.02 -0.33 -5.83
N ASP A 52 -23.82 -0.02 -6.26
CA ASP A 52 -23.14 1.26 -5.99
C ASP A 52 -23.02 1.57 -4.49
N LYS A 53 -22.93 0.54 -3.66
CA LYS A 53 -22.81 0.69 -2.21
C LYS A 53 -21.38 0.45 -1.75
N LEU A 54 -20.89 1.31 -0.88
CA LEU A 54 -19.54 1.24 -0.35
C LEU A 54 -19.30 -0.06 0.44
N GLU A 55 -20.30 -0.54 1.18
CA GLU A 55 -20.18 -1.79 1.95
C GLU A 55 -20.05 -3.05 1.07
N ASP A 56 -20.38 -2.96 -0.22
CA ASP A 56 -20.29 -4.09 -1.14
C ASP A 56 -18.97 -4.16 -1.90
N THR A 57 -18.09 -3.20 -1.72
CA THR A 57 -16.80 -3.12 -2.40
C THR A 57 -15.62 -3.28 -1.45
N VAL A 58 -14.42 -3.30 -2.04
CA VAL A 58 -13.17 -3.06 -1.30
C VAL A 58 -12.85 -1.59 -1.47
N ASP A 59 -12.95 -0.84 -0.37
CA ASP A 59 -12.77 0.61 -0.38
C ASP A 59 -11.29 0.97 -0.52
N TYR A 60 -10.96 1.70 -1.60
CA TYR A 60 -9.58 2.12 -1.81
C TYR A 60 -9.09 3.13 -0.75
N VAL A 61 -9.99 3.86 -0.10
CA VAL A 61 -9.62 4.76 1.01
C VAL A 61 -9.10 3.94 2.19
N SER A 62 -9.75 2.80 2.47
CA SER A 62 -9.28 1.86 3.49
C SER A 62 -7.92 1.26 3.14
N LEU A 63 -7.70 0.91 1.87
CA LEU A 63 -6.40 0.43 1.40
C LEU A 63 -5.31 1.48 1.61
N LEU A 64 -5.59 2.72 1.25
CA LEU A 64 -4.65 3.83 1.41
C LEU A 64 -4.32 4.06 2.89
N ALA A 65 -5.33 4.00 3.76
CA ALA A 65 -5.15 4.16 5.20
C ALA A 65 -4.24 3.06 5.78
N ILE A 66 -4.40 1.81 5.34
CA ILE A 66 -3.55 0.70 5.74
C ILE A 66 -2.10 0.96 5.35
N VAL A 67 -1.87 1.35 4.10
CA VAL A 67 -0.51 1.66 3.60
C VAL A 67 0.13 2.76 4.43
N LYS A 68 -0.57 3.87 4.63
CA LYS A 68 -0.05 5.01 5.40
C LYS A 68 0.29 4.61 6.83
N LYS A 69 -0.59 3.86 7.49
CA LYS A 69 -0.36 3.42 8.87
C LYS A 69 0.86 2.51 8.97
N GLN A 70 0.96 1.50 8.12
CA GLN A 70 2.06 0.55 8.18
C GLN A 70 3.39 1.19 7.79
N MET A 71 3.39 2.10 6.83
CA MET A 71 4.59 2.84 6.46
C MET A 71 5.08 3.78 7.58
N SER A 72 4.20 4.25 8.46
CA SER A 72 4.57 5.11 9.59
C SER A 72 5.30 4.35 10.71
N ILE A 73 5.21 3.03 10.74
CA ILE A 73 5.90 2.19 11.71
C ILE A 73 7.23 1.76 11.11
N ARG A 74 8.32 2.23 11.71
CA ARG A 74 9.66 1.95 11.21
C ARG A 74 9.98 0.46 11.21
N SER A 75 10.56 -0.01 10.11
CA SER A 75 11.18 -1.33 10.01
C SER A 75 12.61 -1.21 9.52
N LYS A 76 13.46 -2.13 9.93
CA LYS A 76 14.83 -2.19 9.43
C LYS A 76 14.90 -2.64 7.97
N LEU A 77 13.98 -3.52 7.58
CA LEU A 77 13.94 -4.11 6.25
C LEU A 77 12.63 -3.79 5.55
N LEU A 78 12.69 -3.44 4.27
CA LEU A 78 11.49 -3.11 3.48
C LEU A 78 10.56 -4.31 3.32
N GLU A 79 11.10 -5.51 3.21
CA GLU A 79 10.27 -6.73 3.13
C GLU A 79 9.41 -6.94 4.38
N ASN A 80 9.85 -6.47 5.54
CA ASN A 80 9.02 -6.51 6.76
C ASN A 80 7.81 -5.57 6.64
N VAL A 81 8.01 -4.38 6.09
CA VAL A 81 6.91 -3.43 5.85
C VAL A 81 5.93 -4.01 4.85
N VAL A 82 6.42 -4.59 3.77
CA VAL A 82 5.58 -5.22 2.74
C VAL A 82 4.73 -6.32 3.36
N ASP A 83 5.34 -7.18 4.17
CA ASP A 83 4.62 -8.26 4.84
C ASP A 83 3.51 -7.73 5.76
N ARG A 84 3.79 -6.68 6.52
CA ARG A 84 2.79 -6.06 7.40
C ARG A 84 1.62 -5.47 6.62
N ILE A 85 1.88 -4.83 5.48
CA ILE A 85 0.83 -4.29 4.63
C ILE A 85 -0.05 -5.41 4.10
N ILE A 86 0.54 -6.47 3.58
CA ILE A 86 -0.19 -7.62 3.03
C ILE A 86 -1.09 -8.24 4.11
N ASN A 87 -0.53 -8.51 5.28
CA ASN A 87 -1.27 -9.13 6.39
C ASN A 87 -2.43 -8.26 6.86
N GLN A 88 -2.22 -6.95 6.93
CA GLN A 88 -3.26 -6.03 7.36
C GLN A 88 -4.40 -5.93 6.34
N VAL A 89 -4.07 -5.95 5.04
CA VAL A 89 -5.09 -5.94 3.99
C VAL A 89 -5.98 -7.19 4.10
N PHE A 90 -5.39 -8.37 4.21
CA PHE A 90 -6.17 -9.59 4.36
C PHE A 90 -7.00 -9.63 5.65
N ASN A 91 -6.46 -9.08 6.73
CA ASN A 91 -7.16 -9.06 8.01
C ASN A 91 -8.37 -8.12 7.99
N ASP A 92 -8.22 -6.92 7.42
CA ASP A 92 -9.25 -5.89 7.46
C ASP A 92 -10.26 -6.00 6.31
N LEU A 93 -9.85 -6.61 5.20
CA LEU A 93 -10.64 -6.64 3.96
C LEU A 93 -10.79 -8.09 3.48
N PRO A 94 -11.69 -8.87 4.10
CA PRO A 94 -11.81 -10.31 3.82
C PRO A 94 -12.28 -10.64 2.40
N LYS A 95 -12.82 -9.67 1.66
CA LYS A 95 -13.22 -9.85 0.26
C LYS A 95 -12.02 -9.90 -0.69
N VAL A 96 -10.84 -9.46 -0.24
CA VAL A 96 -9.62 -9.47 -1.05
C VAL A 96 -9.10 -10.90 -1.15
N SER A 97 -8.87 -11.35 -2.37
CA SER A 97 -8.36 -12.70 -2.65
C SER A 97 -6.86 -12.72 -2.93
N GLN A 98 -6.30 -11.62 -3.41
CA GLN A 98 -4.90 -11.54 -3.77
C GLN A 98 -4.38 -10.13 -3.55
N VAL A 99 -3.14 -10.01 -3.07
CA VAL A 99 -2.49 -8.72 -2.80
C VAL A 99 -1.08 -8.75 -3.38
N THR A 100 -0.73 -7.70 -4.09
CA THR A 100 0.63 -7.45 -4.56
C THR A 100 1.04 -6.06 -4.07
N VAL A 101 2.16 -5.99 -3.36
CA VAL A 101 2.68 -4.74 -2.79
C VAL A 101 4.13 -4.58 -3.21
N SER A 102 4.50 -3.38 -3.63
CA SER A 102 5.89 -3.02 -3.79
C SER A 102 6.18 -1.73 -3.02
N VAL A 103 7.33 -1.67 -2.38
CA VAL A 103 7.82 -0.49 -1.67
C VAL A 103 9.19 -0.16 -2.24
N SER A 104 9.31 1.05 -2.77
CA SER A 104 10.56 1.55 -3.36
C SER A 104 11.05 2.75 -2.58
N LYS A 105 12.33 2.78 -2.27
CA LYS A 105 12.98 3.92 -1.65
C LYS A 105 13.59 4.79 -2.74
N ARG A 106 13.25 6.08 -2.74
CA ARG A 106 13.89 7.04 -3.65
C ARG A 106 15.22 7.46 -3.06
N LEU A 107 16.28 7.19 -3.80
CA LEU A 107 17.60 7.66 -3.42
C LEU A 107 17.83 9.04 -4.01
N SER A 108 18.32 9.96 -3.15
CA SER A 108 18.72 11.28 -3.62
C SER A 108 20.07 11.19 -4.32
N LEU A 109 20.15 11.71 -5.56
CA LEU A 109 21.40 11.78 -6.28
C LEU A 109 22.20 13.05 -5.99
N ILE A 110 21.63 13.92 -5.15
CA ILE A 110 22.24 15.23 -4.85
C ILE A 110 23.52 15.08 -4.03
N HIS A 111 23.67 13.98 -3.32
CA HIS A 111 24.77 13.75 -2.38
C HIS A 111 25.94 12.97 -2.98
N ILE A 112 25.93 12.78 -4.26
CA ILE A 112 27.00 12.06 -4.96
C ILE A 112 28.17 12.99 -5.22
#